data_3749dc520676a7a9aadd0c7a548cb239
#
_entry.id   3749dc520676a7a9aadd0c7a548cb239
#
_cell.length_a   1.000
_cell.length_b   1.000
_cell.length_c   1.000
_cell.angle_alpha   90.00
_cell.angle_beta   90.00
_cell.angle_gamma   90.00
#
_symmetry.space_group_name_H-M   'P 1'
#
loop_
_entity.id
_entity.type
_entity.pdbx_description
1 polymer ?
#
loop_
_entity_poly.entity_id
_entity_poly.type
_entity_poly.pdbx_seq_one_letter_code
_entity_poly.pdbx_strand_id
1 'polypeptide(L)'
;TEKEAIKRGDQFIASELFLLALADAKGSAGEAAKANGLSRKSLEAAIEAVRGGQSVDSADAEEQRGALKKYTLDLTDRARQGKLDPVIGRDDEIRRTIQVLQRRTKNNPVLIGEPGVGKTAIVEGLAQRIIANEVPDSLRGKRVLSLDMAALLAGAKYRGDFEERLKSVLNELAR
;
A
#
# COMPACT_ATOMS: atom_id res chain seq x y z
N THR A 1 -13.25 23.82 9.36
CA THR A 1 -12.99 22.77 8.35
C THR A 1 -12.73 23.35 6.98
N GLU A 2 -13.66 24.17 6.42
CA GLU A 2 -13.54 24.76 5.07
C GLU A 2 -12.27 25.60 4.89
N LYS A 3 -11.98 26.52 5.82
CA LYS A 3 -10.74 27.32 5.81
C LYS A 3 -9.45 26.49 5.83
N GLU A 4 -9.45 25.35 6.51
CA GLU A 4 -8.31 24.42 6.54
C GLU A 4 -8.19 23.65 5.21
N ALA A 5 -9.31 23.26 4.58
CA ALA A 5 -9.31 22.64 3.26
C ALA A 5 -8.71 23.58 2.21
N ILE A 6 -9.18 24.83 2.15
CA ILE A 6 -8.68 25.86 1.23
C ILE A 6 -7.16 26.09 1.44
N LYS A 7 -6.70 26.19 2.70
CA LYS A 7 -5.28 26.40 3.04
C LYS A 7 -4.39 25.26 2.55
N ARG A 8 -4.94 24.04 2.48
CA ARG A 8 -4.23 22.83 2.05
C ARG A 8 -4.38 22.55 0.55
N GLY A 9 -5.17 23.36 -0.16
CA GLY A 9 -5.47 23.16 -1.58
C GLY A 9 -6.45 22.03 -1.85
N ASP A 10 -7.22 21.59 -0.83
CA ASP A 10 -8.20 20.55 -0.96
C ASP A 10 -9.45 21.08 -1.69
N GLN A 11 -9.97 20.31 -2.65
CA GLN A 11 -11.25 20.61 -3.32
C GLN A 11 -12.44 20.06 -2.53
N PHE A 12 -12.20 19.05 -1.68
CA PHE A 12 -13.20 18.43 -0.83
C PHE A 12 -12.80 18.51 0.64
N ILE A 13 -13.76 18.59 1.54
CA ILE A 13 -13.53 18.60 2.98
C ILE A 13 -13.40 17.15 3.45
N ALA A 14 -12.18 16.74 3.80
CA ALA A 14 -11.91 15.42 4.32
C ALA A 14 -12.29 15.30 5.82
N SER A 15 -12.61 14.08 6.26
CA SER A 15 -13.06 13.79 7.62
C SER A 15 -12.04 14.17 8.70
N GLU A 16 -10.75 14.03 8.39
CA GLU A 16 -9.65 14.40 9.30
C GLU A 16 -9.59 15.91 9.61
N LEU A 17 -10.08 16.77 8.70
CA LEU A 17 -10.17 18.22 8.96
C LEU A 17 -11.25 18.56 9.97
N PHE A 18 -12.26 17.69 10.11
CA PHE A 18 -13.25 17.81 11.17
C PHE A 18 -12.62 17.55 12.54
N LEU A 19 -11.71 16.59 12.66
CA LEU A 19 -10.97 16.33 13.90
C LEU A 19 -10.09 17.51 14.31
N LEU A 20 -9.45 18.19 13.35
CA LEU A 20 -8.69 19.42 13.61
C LEU A 20 -9.60 20.53 14.15
N ALA A 21 -10.76 20.71 13.53
CA ALA A 21 -11.72 21.72 13.99
C ALA A 21 -12.27 21.39 15.39
N LEU A 22 -12.46 20.11 15.70
CA LEU A 22 -12.90 19.63 17.02
C LEU A 22 -11.85 19.92 18.11
N ALA A 23 -10.56 19.69 17.80
CA ALA A 23 -9.47 20.00 18.76
C ALA A 23 -9.37 21.48 19.09
N ASP A 24 -9.76 22.38 18.17
CA ASP A 24 -9.79 23.84 18.35
C ASP A 24 -11.14 24.34 18.88
N ALA A 25 -12.14 23.47 19.00
CA ALA A 25 -13.48 23.87 19.44
C ALA A 25 -13.46 24.37 20.90
N LYS A 26 -14.24 25.42 21.14
CA LYS A 26 -14.51 25.91 22.50
C LYS A 26 -15.71 25.14 23.09
N GLY A 27 -15.59 24.71 24.36
CA GLY A 27 -16.65 23.98 25.07
C GLY A 27 -16.34 22.51 25.30
N SER A 28 -17.32 21.75 25.79
CA SER A 28 -17.15 20.37 26.28
C SER A 28 -16.53 19.41 25.28
N ALA A 29 -16.82 19.55 24.01
CA ALA A 29 -16.26 18.70 22.94
C ALA A 29 -14.74 18.91 22.75
N GLY A 30 -14.30 20.18 22.74
CA GLY A 30 -12.88 20.50 22.65
C GLY A 30 -12.10 20.16 23.91
N GLU A 31 -12.72 20.30 25.08
CA GLU A 31 -12.13 19.88 26.36
C GLU A 31 -11.98 18.37 26.43
N ALA A 32 -13.00 17.61 26.00
CA ALA A 32 -12.93 16.16 25.90
C ALA A 32 -11.83 15.68 24.92
N ALA A 33 -11.71 16.34 23.78
CA ALA A 33 -10.65 16.04 22.81
C ALA A 33 -9.25 16.23 23.42
N LYS A 34 -9.03 17.35 24.11
CA LYS A 34 -7.75 17.64 24.79
C LYS A 34 -7.46 16.68 25.95
N ALA A 35 -8.47 16.33 26.74
CA ALA A 35 -8.34 15.36 27.83
C ALA A 35 -7.93 13.98 27.35
N ASN A 36 -8.28 13.62 26.11
CA ASN A 36 -7.88 12.38 25.44
C ASN A 36 -6.61 12.54 24.59
N GLY A 37 -5.82 13.59 24.78
CA GLY A 37 -4.53 13.78 24.12
C GLY A 37 -4.60 14.27 22.66
N LEU A 38 -5.77 14.64 22.16
CA LEU A 38 -5.93 15.17 20.82
C LEU A 38 -5.53 16.66 20.81
N SER A 39 -4.27 16.93 20.50
CA SER A 39 -3.79 18.30 20.29
C SER A 39 -3.74 18.61 18.78
N ARG A 40 -3.93 19.89 18.42
CA ARG A 40 -3.79 20.31 17.03
C ARG A 40 -2.48 19.84 16.39
N LYS A 41 -1.36 19.99 17.10
CA LYS A 41 -0.02 19.61 16.63
C LYS A 41 0.10 18.10 16.36
N SER A 42 -0.43 17.27 17.27
CA SER A 42 -0.41 15.81 17.08
C SER A 42 -1.31 15.36 15.92
N LEU A 43 -2.47 16.00 15.76
CA LEU A 43 -3.39 15.75 14.65
C LEU A 43 -2.80 16.20 13.30
N GLU A 44 -2.18 17.38 13.23
CA GLU A 44 -1.52 17.85 12.00
C GLU A 44 -0.40 16.90 11.56
N ALA A 45 0.42 16.41 12.48
CA ALA A 45 1.45 15.42 12.17
C ALA A 45 0.87 14.07 11.71
N ALA A 46 -0.20 13.62 12.35
CA ALA A 46 -0.88 12.38 11.95
C ALA A 46 -1.55 12.52 10.58
N ILE A 47 -2.21 13.64 10.30
CA ILE A 47 -2.83 13.93 9.00
C ILE A 47 -1.76 13.97 7.91
N GLU A 48 -0.63 14.61 8.14
CA GLU A 48 0.46 14.67 7.16
C GLU A 48 1.04 13.28 6.88
N ALA A 49 1.21 12.46 7.92
CA ALA A 49 1.66 11.07 7.78
C ALA A 49 0.67 10.21 6.98
N VAL A 50 -0.63 10.41 7.18
CA VAL A 50 -1.68 9.67 6.44
C VAL A 50 -1.82 10.17 5.00
N ARG A 51 -1.76 11.49 4.79
CA ARG A 51 -1.90 12.11 3.47
C ARG A 51 -0.66 11.95 2.60
N GLY A 52 0.53 11.89 3.19
CA GLY A 52 1.80 11.85 2.44
C GLY A 52 1.96 13.05 1.50
N GLY A 53 1.49 14.24 1.90
CA GLY A 53 1.56 15.47 1.10
C GLY A 53 0.50 15.61 -0.02
N GLN A 54 -0.53 14.74 -0.06
CA GLN A 54 -1.59 14.85 -1.07
C GLN A 54 -2.73 15.76 -0.64
N SER A 55 -3.26 16.55 -1.59
CA SER A 55 -4.53 17.24 -1.49
C SER A 55 -5.71 16.27 -1.72
N VAL A 56 -6.90 16.67 -1.28
CA VAL A 56 -8.13 15.90 -1.46
C VAL A 56 -8.87 16.48 -2.67
N ASP A 57 -8.63 15.89 -3.83
CA ASP A 57 -9.12 16.41 -5.12
C ASP A 57 -10.37 15.67 -5.64
N SER A 58 -10.79 14.59 -4.96
CA SER A 58 -11.99 13.82 -5.29
C SER A 58 -12.78 13.46 -4.03
N ALA A 59 -14.08 13.23 -4.18
CA ALA A 59 -14.95 12.77 -3.09
C ALA A 59 -14.50 11.40 -2.53
N ASP A 60 -13.90 10.56 -3.38
CA ASP A 60 -13.46 9.20 -3.04
C ASP A 60 -11.99 9.14 -2.61
N ALA A 61 -11.32 10.30 -2.42
CA ALA A 61 -9.90 10.36 -2.07
C ALA A 61 -9.56 9.60 -0.77
N GLU A 62 -10.50 9.55 0.19
CA GLU A 62 -10.32 8.77 1.42
C GLU A 62 -10.38 7.26 1.15
N GLU A 63 -11.25 6.81 0.25
CA GLU A 63 -11.37 5.39 -0.12
C GLU A 63 -10.15 4.89 -0.91
N GLN A 64 -9.49 5.78 -1.64
CA GLN A 64 -8.29 5.48 -2.42
C GLN A 64 -7.04 5.34 -1.55
N ARG A 65 -7.07 5.86 -0.32
CA ARG A 65 -5.97 5.72 0.63
C ARG A 65 -5.89 4.29 1.15
N GLY A 66 -4.66 3.80 1.27
CA GLY A 66 -4.42 2.42 1.69
C GLY A 66 -4.76 1.38 0.62
N ALA A 67 -4.73 1.77 -0.66
CA ALA A 67 -5.01 0.88 -1.79
C ALA A 67 -4.07 -0.34 -1.82
N LEU A 68 -2.79 -0.16 -1.47
CA LEU A 68 -1.87 -1.28 -1.33
C LEU A 68 -2.34 -2.28 -0.29
N LYS A 69 -2.77 -1.83 0.88
CA LYS A 69 -3.26 -2.72 1.95
C LYS A 69 -4.57 -3.40 1.56
N LYS A 70 -5.43 -2.72 0.79
CA LYS A 70 -6.75 -3.22 0.39
C LYS A 70 -6.66 -4.22 -0.76
N TYR A 71 -5.77 -3.99 -1.73
CA TYR A 71 -5.72 -4.72 -2.99
C TYR A 71 -4.45 -5.55 -3.17
N THR A 72 -3.57 -5.61 -2.17
CA THR A 72 -2.37 -6.45 -2.23
C THR A 72 -2.17 -7.28 -0.98
N LEU A 73 -1.54 -8.43 -1.16
CA LEU A 73 -1.06 -9.29 -0.09
C LEU A 73 0.47 -9.17 -0.01
N ASP A 74 0.99 -8.78 1.14
CA ASP A 74 2.44 -8.71 1.37
C ASP A 74 3.03 -10.09 1.64
N LEU A 75 3.69 -10.66 0.63
CA LEU A 75 4.32 -11.97 0.74
C LEU A 75 5.59 -11.94 1.61
N THR A 76 6.31 -10.81 1.61
CA THR A 76 7.48 -10.65 2.48
C THR A 76 7.10 -10.58 3.96
N ASP A 77 5.98 -9.95 4.27
CA ASP A 77 5.47 -9.95 5.64
C ASP A 77 4.97 -11.33 6.06
N ARG A 78 4.28 -12.06 5.17
CA ARG A 78 3.89 -13.45 5.42
C ARG A 78 5.10 -14.37 5.60
N ALA A 79 6.16 -14.18 4.82
CA ALA A 79 7.41 -14.91 5.00
C ALA A 79 8.03 -14.65 6.38
N ARG A 80 8.06 -13.37 6.82
CA ARG A 80 8.56 -12.97 8.15
C ARG A 80 7.78 -13.60 9.28
N GLN A 81 6.47 -13.78 9.09
CA GLN A 81 5.56 -14.43 10.06
C GLN A 81 5.59 -15.95 9.98
N GLY A 82 6.39 -16.56 9.09
CA GLY A 82 6.43 -18.01 8.89
C GLY A 82 5.13 -18.60 8.32
N LYS A 83 4.34 -17.80 7.61
CA LYS A 83 3.03 -18.19 7.05
C LYS A 83 3.10 -18.66 5.59
N LEU A 84 4.28 -18.81 5.04
CA LEU A 84 4.49 -19.38 3.71
C LEU A 84 5.06 -20.78 3.83
N ASP A 85 4.58 -21.67 2.99
CA ASP A 85 5.12 -23.03 2.91
C ASP A 85 6.56 -23.01 2.37
N PRO A 86 7.42 -23.93 2.82
CA PRO A 86 8.79 -24.05 2.30
C PRO A 86 8.77 -24.43 0.81
N VAL A 87 9.53 -23.70 0.02
CA VAL A 87 9.65 -23.95 -1.42
C VAL A 87 10.84 -24.84 -1.68
N ILE A 88 10.59 -26.05 -2.20
CA ILE A 88 11.59 -27.08 -2.44
C ILE A 88 11.77 -27.31 -3.95
N GLY A 89 13.03 -27.44 -4.41
CA GLY A 89 13.34 -27.81 -5.79
C GLY A 89 13.05 -26.74 -6.83
N ARG A 90 13.02 -25.44 -6.44
CA ARG A 90 12.80 -24.30 -7.34
C ARG A 90 13.94 -23.28 -7.30
N ASP A 91 15.12 -23.70 -6.90
CA ASP A 91 16.27 -22.82 -6.71
C ASP A 91 16.71 -22.14 -8.01
N ASP A 92 16.68 -22.86 -9.12
CA ASP A 92 17.12 -22.33 -10.41
C ASP A 92 16.13 -21.29 -10.96
N GLU A 93 14.83 -21.55 -10.86
CA GLU A 93 13.80 -20.60 -11.29
C GLU A 93 13.79 -19.34 -10.44
N ILE A 94 13.98 -19.48 -9.13
CA ILE A 94 14.08 -18.33 -8.21
C ILE A 94 15.35 -17.52 -8.54
N ARG A 95 16.49 -18.19 -8.73
CA ARG A 95 17.75 -17.54 -9.13
C ARG A 95 17.60 -16.80 -10.45
N ARG A 96 16.95 -17.42 -11.43
CA ARG A 96 16.68 -16.79 -12.72
C ARG A 96 15.78 -15.57 -12.60
N THR A 97 14.75 -15.64 -11.77
CA THR A 97 13.85 -14.52 -11.46
C THR A 97 14.63 -13.36 -10.84
N ILE A 98 15.50 -13.63 -9.87
CA ILE A 98 16.38 -12.64 -9.25
C ILE A 98 17.29 -11.98 -10.30
N GLN A 99 17.91 -12.76 -11.19
CA GLN A 99 18.76 -12.24 -12.25
C GLN A 99 18.01 -11.30 -13.20
N VAL A 100 16.74 -11.59 -13.52
CA VAL A 100 15.92 -10.72 -14.37
C VAL A 100 15.56 -9.44 -13.64
N LEU A 101 15.15 -9.52 -12.38
CA LEU A 101 14.79 -8.36 -11.55
C LEU A 101 15.94 -7.36 -11.35
N GLN A 102 17.21 -7.84 -11.40
CA GLN A 102 18.39 -7.01 -11.25
C GLN A 102 18.78 -6.23 -12.50
N ARG A 103 18.18 -6.49 -13.63
CA ARG A 103 18.48 -5.77 -14.87
C ARG A 103 18.08 -4.30 -14.76
N ARG A 104 18.83 -3.44 -15.42
CA ARG A 104 18.50 -2.00 -15.50
C ARG A 104 17.24 -1.73 -16.34
N THR A 105 17.00 -2.55 -17.33
CA THR A 105 15.86 -2.50 -18.23
C THR A 105 15.35 -3.91 -18.48
N LYS A 106 14.10 -4.06 -18.92
CA LYS A 106 13.46 -5.37 -19.17
C LYS A 106 13.55 -6.29 -17.95
N ASN A 107 13.33 -5.73 -16.77
CA ASN A 107 13.45 -6.38 -15.47
C ASN A 107 12.13 -6.99 -14.97
N ASN A 108 11.17 -7.20 -15.84
CA ASN A 108 9.88 -7.80 -15.53
C ASN A 108 9.90 -9.30 -15.93
N PRO A 109 10.16 -10.24 -14.99
CA PRO A 109 10.09 -11.66 -15.28
C PRO A 109 8.66 -12.11 -15.50
N VAL A 110 8.46 -13.00 -16.46
CA VAL A 110 7.18 -13.69 -16.71
C VAL A 110 7.39 -15.18 -16.47
N LEU A 111 6.60 -15.75 -15.55
CA LEU A 111 6.61 -17.19 -15.25
C LEU A 111 5.53 -17.88 -16.07
N ILE A 112 5.96 -18.74 -16.98
CA ILE A 112 5.09 -19.53 -17.85
C ILE A 112 5.12 -21.03 -17.46
N GLY A 113 4.00 -21.70 -17.62
CA GLY A 113 3.88 -23.15 -17.35
C GLY A 113 2.42 -23.55 -17.16
N GLU A 114 2.17 -24.83 -17.15
CA GLU A 114 0.85 -25.42 -16.91
C GLU A 114 0.26 -25.02 -15.56
N PRO A 115 -1.06 -25.06 -15.38
CA PRO A 115 -1.69 -24.92 -14.08
C PRO A 115 -1.12 -25.92 -13.06
N GLY A 116 -0.94 -25.49 -11.81
CA GLY A 116 -0.49 -26.37 -10.73
C GLY A 116 1.02 -26.65 -10.66
N VAL A 117 1.84 -26.25 -11.63
CA VAL A 117 3.30 -26.52 -11.63
C VAL A 117 4.09 -25.67 -10.61
N GLY A 118 3.45 -24.86 -9.78
CA GLY A 118 4.10 -24.11 -8.72
C GLY A 118 4.67 -22.76 -9.12
N LYS A 119 4.07 -22.06 -10.12
CA LYS A 119 4.49 -20.69 -10.50
C LYS A 119 4.46 -19.71 -9.32
N THR A 120 3.41 -19.77 -8.52
CA THR A 120 3.25 -18.92 -7.32
C THR A 120 4.32 -19.23 -6.27
N ALA A 121 4.67 -20.51 -6.09
CA ALA A 121 5.70 -20.92 -5.15
C ALA A 121 7.08 -20.27 -5.44
N ILE A 122 7.39 -20.00 -6.71
CA ILE A 122 8.63 -19.29 -7.10
C ILE A 122 8.63 -17.86 -6.52
N VAL A 123 7.50 -17.17 -6.54
CA VAL A 123 7.37 -15.80 -5.99
C VAL A 123 7.41 -15.83 -4.47
N GLU A 124 6.78 -16.82 -3.85
CA GLU A 124 6.83 -17.05 -2.40
C GLU A 124 8.26 -17.37 -1.93
N GLY A 125 8.97 -18.23 -2.67
CA GLY A 125 10.39 -18.54 -2.42
C GLY A 125 11.29 -17.31 -2.58
N LEU A 126 11.00 -16.42 -3.53
CA LEU A 126 11.71 -15.14 -3.64
C LEU A 126 11.49 -14.28 -2.38
N ALA A 127 10.24 -14.19 -1.89
CA ALA A 127 9.94 -13.44 -0.68
C ALA A 127 10.67 -14.03 0.55
N GLN A 128 10.73 -15.35 0.69
CA GLN A 128 11.48 -16.04 1.75
C GLN A 128 12.98 -15.71 1.67
N ARG A 129 13.60 -15.74 0.49
CA ARG A 129 15.01 -15.39 0.31
C ARG A 129 15.32 -13.93 0.61
N ILE A 130 14.40 -13.00 0.29
CA ILE A 130 14.55 -11.60 0.67
C ILE A 130 14.60 -11.45 2.20
N ILE A 131 13.71 -12.12 2.92
CA ILE A 131 13.68 -12.09 4.39
C ILE A 131 14.90 -12.77 5.01
N ALA A 132 15.38 -13.88 4.42
CA ALA A 132 16.61 -14.56 4.82
C ALA A 132 17.89 -13.79 4.45
N ASN A 133 17.81 -12.67 3.74
CA ASN A 133 18.95 -11.93 3.17
C ASN A 133 19.78 -12.75 2.17
N GLU A 134 19.19 -13.76 1.56
CA GLU A 134 19.81 -14.63 0.53
C GLU A 134 19.61 -14.06 -0.88
N VAL A 135 19.64 -12.77 -1.01
CA VAL A 135 19.48 -12.02 -2.26
C VAL A 135 20.56 -10.95 -2.38
N PRO A 136 20.90 -10.53 -3.61
CA PRO A 136 21.82 -9.41 -3.83
C PRO A 136 21.33 -8.11 -3.17
N ASP A 137 22.28 -7.20 -2.88
CA ASP A 137 22.02 -5.95 -2.16
C ASP A 137 20.89 -5.10 -2.77
N SER A 138 20.75 -5.14 -4.11
CA SER A 138 19.68 -4.42 -4.82
C SER A 138 18.26 -4.87 -4.47
N LEU A 139 18.11 -6.09 -3.97
CA LEU A 139 16.81 -6.68 -3.58
C LEU A 139 16.64 -6.79 -2.06
N ARG A 140 17.66 -6.51 -1.26
CA ARG A 140 17.55 -6.51 0.20
C ARG A 140 16.56 -5.46 0.67
N GLY A 141 15.74 -5.81 1.63
CA GLY A 141 14.72 -4.92 2.19
C GLY A 141 13.57 -4.56 1.25
N LYS A 142 13.55 -5.12 0.04
CA LYS A 142 12.41 -4.94 -0.88
C LYS A 142 11.21 -5.76 -0.42
N ARG A 143 10.02 -5.26 -0.73
CA ARG A 143 8.75 -5.95 -0.46
C ARG A 143 8.26 -6.62 -1.73
N VAL A 144 7.68 -7.80 -1.56
CA VAL A 144 6.97 -8.52 -2.63
C VAL A 144 5.49 -8.46 -2.33
N LEU A 145 4.75 -7.74 -3.15
CA LEU A 145 3.30 -7.57 -3.01
C LEU A 145 2.60 -8.36 -4.12
N SER A 146 1.69 -9.23 -3.74
CA SER A 146 0.80 -9.93 -4.68
C SER A 146 -0.46 -9.10 -4.89
N LEU A 147 -0.71 -8.66 -6.13
CA LEU A 147 -1.91 -7.91 -6.48
C LEU A 147 -3.11 -8.84 -6.56
N ASP A 148 -4.17 -8.53 -5.82
CA ASP A 148 -5.44 -9.26 -5.86
C ASP A 148 -6.36 -8.67 -6.94
N MET A 149 -6.32 -9.28 -8.11
CA MET A 149 -7.16 -8.88 -9.25
C MET A 149 -8.65 -9.08 -8.97
N ALA A 150 -9.02 -10.09 -8.17
CA ALA A 150 -10.40 -10.33 -7.81
C ALA A 150 -10.94 -9.21 -6.90
N ALA A 151 -10.16 -8.77 -5.92
CA ALA A 151 -10.51 -7.65 -5.07
C ALA A 151 -10.63 -6.33 -5.84
N LEU A 152 -9.78 -6.10 -6.85
CA LEU A 152 -9.87 -4.92 -7.72
C LEU A 152 -11.15 -4.89 -8.55
N LEU A 153 -11.62 -6.06 -9.02
CA LEU A 153 -12.81 -6.20 -9.83
C LEU A 153 -14.10 -6.29 -8.99
N ALA A 154 -14.02 -6.74 -7.74
CA ALA A 154 -15.17 -6.92 -6.88
C ALA A 154 -15.91 -5.59 -6.66
N GLY A 155 -17.21 -5.56 -7.01
CA GLY A 155 -18.07 -4.37 -6.87
C GLY A 155 -17.76 -3.22 -7.84
N ALA A 156 -16.84 -3.39 -8.79
CA ALA A 156 -16.66 -2.43 -9.88
C ALA A 156 -17.82 -2.58 -10.86
N LYS A 157 -18.71 -1.59 -10.91
CA LYS A 157 -19.87 -1.57 -11.83
C LYS A 157 -19.47 -1.12 -13.24
N TYR A 158 -18.46 -0.28 -13.32
CA TYR A 158 -17.97 0.30 -14.58
C TYR A 158 -16.47 0.04 -14.74
N ARG A 159 -16.01 0.04 -15.97
CA ARG A 159 -14.58 -0.08 -16.30
C ARG A 159 -13.72 0.98 -15.62
N GLY A 160 -14.26 2.19 -15.47
CA GLY A 160 -13.59 3.30 -14.79
C GLY A 160 -13.24 3.02 -13.33
N ASP A 161 -14.10 2.31 -12.59
CA ASP A 161 -13.88 1.96 -11.18
C ASP A 161 -12.61 1.09 -11.03
N PHE A 162 -12.43 0.12 -11.92
CA PHE A 162 -11.23 -0.72 -11.93
C PHE A 162 -9.96 0.06 -12.26
N GLU A 163 -10.03 0.91 -13.30
CA GLU A 163 -8.88 1.74 -13.72
C GLU A 163 -8.45 2.70 -12.60
N GLU A 164 -9.40 3.29 -11.89
CA GLU A 164 -9.13 4.19 -10.77
C GLU A 164 -8.50 3.47 -9.58
N ARG A 165 -9.01 2.29 -9.20
CA ARG A 165 -8.42 1.45 -8.14
C ARG A 165 -6.99 1.03 -8.47
N LEU A 166 -6.75 0.58 -9.71
CA LEU A 166 -5.41 0.21 -10.16
C LEU A 166 -4.47 1.42 -10.15
N LYS A 167 -4.93 2.59 -10.59
CA LYS A 167 -4.15 3.84 -10.54
C LYS A 167 -3.79 4.23 -9.10
N SER A 168 -4.70 4.03 -8.14
CA SER A 168 -4.45 4.30 -6.72
C SER A 168 -3.36 3.38 -6.16
N VAL A 169 -3.38 2.08 -6.51
CA VAL A 169 -2.31 1.13 -6.16
C VAL A 169 -0.96 1.57 -6.74
N LEU A 170 -0.92 1.93 -8.02
CA LEU A 170 0.30 2.37 -8.68
C LEU A 170 0.86 3.68 -8.08
N ASN A 171 0.00 4.61 -7.73
CA ASN A 171 0.39 5.87 -7.09
C ASN A 171 0.98 5.64 -5.69
N GLU A 172 0.46 4.68 -4.93
CA GLU A 172 1.02 4.31 -3.63
C GLU A 172 2.36 3.54 -3.74
N LEU A 173 2.54 2.75 -4.80
CA LEU A 173 3.81 2.05 -5.07
C LEU A 173 4.94 3.00 -5.50
N ALA A 174 4.62 4.13 -6.09
CA ALA A 174 5.60 5.12 -6.59
C ALA A 174 6.17 6.03 -5.49
N ARG A 175 5.63 5.95 -4.27
CA ARG A 175 6.09 6.69 -3.08
C ARG A 175 7.17 5.92 -2.34
#